data_d66482230e076f70b65b2672bf3f4e9c
#
_entry.id   d66482230e076f70b65b2672bf3f4e9c
#
_cell.length_a   1.000
_cell.length_b   1.000
_cell.length_c   1.000
_cell.angle_alpha   90.00
_cell.angle_beta   90.00
_cell.angle_gamma   90.00
#
_symmetry.space_group_name_H-M   'P 1'
#
loop_
_entity.id
_entity.type
_entity.pdbx_description
1 polymer ?
#
loop_
_entity_poly.entity_id
_entity_poly.type
_entity_poly.pdbx_seq_one_letter_code
_entity_poly.pdbx_strand_id
1 'polypeptide(L)'
;MDTYFKTDNAVVRLFNEWKKHPKLIVACDFDETVYDTHNRNTSHTMVLNLLKKCKELGFYVVVFTASKVERYPFIKEFFQKNGIEVDGINQNVIDMQYGNNGKIYANIFLDDRAGLGQAYTTLLTVANLAELELKSIEEEKNEEKKDDTGTEPESK
;
A
#
# COMPACT_ATOMS: atom_id res chain seq x y z
N MET A 1 -23.17 6.57 16.01
CA MET A 1 -22.25 5.57 15.37
C MET A 1 -20.92 6.28 15.10
N ASP A 2 -19.83 5.69 15.57
CA ASP A 2 -18.50 6.27 15.38
C ASP A 2 -18.14 6.36 13.89
N THR A 3 -17.41 7.41 13.54
CA THR A 3 -17.17 7.79 12.15
C THR A 3 -16.58 6.66 11.29
N TYR A 4 -15.65 5.90 11.83
CA TYR A 4 -14.92 4.87 11.08
C TYR A 4 -15.50 3.45 11.17
N PHE A 5 -16.66 3.27 11.77
CA PHE A 5 -17.43 2.02 11.64
C PHE A 5 -18.01 1.82 10.23
N LYS A 6 -18.10 2.89 9.43
CA LYS A 6 -18.49 2.81 8.02
C LYS A 6 -17.24 2.73 7.15
N THR A 7 -17.19 1.72 6.30
CA THR A 7 -16.07 1.51 5.35
C THR A 7 -15.85 2.72 4.45
N ASP A 8 -16.93 3.37 3.99
CA ASP A 8 -16.85 4.55 3.13
C ASP A 8 -16.06 5.70 3.78
N ASN A 9 -16.26 5.92 5.08
CA ASN A 9 -15.50 6.95 5.80
C ASN A 9 -14.01 6.59 5.92
N ALA A 10 -13.69 5.30 6.06
CA ALA A 10 -12.31 4.83 6.06
C ALA A 10 -11.65 5.00 4.69
N VAL A 11 -12.39 4.74 3.60
CA VAL A 11 -11.94 4.97 2.22
C VAL A 11 -11.67 6.46 1.99
N VAL A 12 -12.61 7.33 2.35
CA VAL A 12 -12.46 8.79 2.18
C VAL A 12 -11.24 9.30 2.95
N ARG A 13 -11.05 8.85 4.20
CA ARG A 13 -9.87 9.22 5.00
C ARG A 13 -8.59 8.80 4.29
N LEU A 14 -8.46 7.53 3.93
CA LEU A 14 -7.24 6.99 3.35
C LEU A 14 -6.93 7.60 1.98
N PHE A 15 -7.95 7.87 1.16
CA PHE A 15 -7.79 8.52 -0.13
C PHE A 15 -7.32 9.98 0.03
N ASN A 16 -7.85 10.73 1.01
CA ASN A 16 -7.39 12.07 1.32
C ASN A 16 -5.95 12.09 1.86
N GLU A 17 -5.53 11.07 2.61
CA GLU A 17 -4.14 10.90 3.04
C GLU A 17 -3.24 10.65 1.82
N TRP A 18 -3.66 9.79 0.89
CA TRP A 18 -2.95 9.56 -0.35
C TRP A 18 -2.80 10.82 -1.20
N LYS A 19 -3.84 11.63 -1.35
CA LYS A 19 -3.76 12.90 -2.09
C LYS A 19 -2.73 13.87 -1.50
N LYS A 20 -2.56 13.87 -0.18
CA LYS A 20 -1.56 14.69 0.50
C LYS A 20 -0.16 14.11 0.41
N HIS A 21 -0.05 12.80 0.49
CA HIS A 21 1.18 12.03 0.56
C HIS A 21 1.03 10.77 -0.30
N PRO A 22 1.37 10.84 -1.62
CA PRO A 22 1.09 9.74 -2.57
C PRO A 22 1.78 8.40 -2.24
N LYS A 23 2.67 8.37 -1.27
CA LYS A 23 3.32 7.16 -0.77
C LYS A 23 2.71 6.71 0.55
N LEU A 24 1.53 6.09 0.50
CA LEU A 24 0.93 5.50 1.69
C LEU A 24 1.84 4.43 2.30
N ILE A 25 1.75 4.27 3.60
CA ILE A 25 2.42 3.21 4.36
C ILE A 25 1.39 2.16 4.73
N VAL A 26 1.56 0.95 4.20
CA VAL A 26 0.75 -0.22 4.47
C VAL A 26 1.51 -1.12 5.44
N ALA A 27 1.02 -1.30 6.65
CA ALA A 27 1.53 -2.31 7.55
C ALA A 27 0.76 -3.63 7.34
N CYS A 28 1.48 -4.72 7.18
CA CYS A 28 0.89 -6.03 6.96
C CYS A 28 1.44 -7.04 7.96
N ASP A 29 0.56 -7.72 8.69
CA ASP A 29 0.95 -8.88 9.48
C ASP A 29 1.38 -10.03 8.56
N PHE A 30 2.14 -10.97 9.12
CA PHE A 30 2.71 -12.08 8.35
C PHE A 30 1.92 -13.37 8.52
N ASP A 31 1.79 -13.84 9.77
CA ASP A 31 1.21 -15.13 10.09
C ASP A 31 -0.31 -15.11 9.88
N GLU A 32 -0.87 -16.06 9.12
CA GLU A 32 -2.31 -16.15 8.77
C GLU A 32 -2.88 -14.95 8.00
N THR A 33 -2.08 -13.91 7.77
CA THR A 33 -2.48 -12.78 6.91
C THR A 33 -1.95 -12.94 5.47
N VAL A 34 -0.69 -13.35 5.30
CA VAL A 34 -0.06 -13.62 4.00
C VAL A 34 0.61 -14.99 3.93
N TYR A 35 0.84 -15.63 5.05
CA TYR A 35 1.52 -16.92 5.17
C TYR A 35 0.69 -17.90 6.00
N ASP A 36 0.43 -19.10 5.43
CA ASP A 36 -0.29 -20.20 6.11
C ASP A 36 0.62 -20.88 7.13
N THR A 37 0.74 -20.29 8.30
CA THR A 37 1.63 -20.76 9.38
C THR A 37 1.19 -22.10 9.94
N HIS A 38 -0.10 -22.43 9.84
CA HIS A 38 -0.67 -23.63 10.44
C HIS A 38 -0.89 -24.75 9.42
N ASN A 39 -0.44 -24.58 8.18
CA ASN A 39 -0.59 -25.55 7.07
C ASN A 39 -2.05 -26.03 6.87
N ARG A 40 -2.98 -25.08 6.91
CA ARG A 40 -4.42 -25.34 6.72
C ARG A 40 -4.84 -25.35 5.24
N ASN A 41 -3.89 -25.22 4.32
CA ASN A 41 -4.13 -25.00 2.89
C ASN A 41 -4.95 -23.74 2.60
N THR A 42 -4.74 -22.68 3.41
CA THR A 42 -5.40 -21.40 3.25
C THR A 42 -4.69 -20.57 2.18
N SER A 43 -5.45 -20.00 1.25
CA SER A 43 -4.88 -19.11 0.24
C SER A 43 -4.86 -17.67 0.74
N HIS A 44 -3.70 -17.04 0.67
CA HIS A 44 -3.51 -15.62 0.99
C HIS A 44 -3.24 -14.76 -0.27
N THR A 45 -3.55 -15.31 -1.45
CA THR A 45 -3.25 -14.69 -2.75
C THR A 45 -3.87 -13.31 -2.92
N MET A 46 -5.07 -13.08 -2.38
CA MET A 46 -5.75 -11.79 -2.47
C MET A 46 -4.94 -10.69 -1.79
N VAL A 47 -4.46 -10.92 -0.58
CA VAL A 47 -3.64 -9.94 0.16
C VAL A 47 -2.30 -9.72 -0.54
N LEU A 48 -1.63 -10.78 -0.97
CA LEU A 48 -0.38 -10.69 -1.72
C LEU A 48 -0.53 -9.88 -3.02
N ASN A 49 -1.59 -10.10 -3.78
CA ASN A 49 -1.86 -9.34 -5.00
C ASN A 49 -2.14 -7.86 -4.71
N LEU A 50 -2.86 -7.55 -3.63
CA LEU A 50 -3.08 -6.18 -3.21
C LEU A 50 -1.77 -5.50 -2.81
N LEU A 51 -0.89 -6.18 -2.08
CA LEU A 51 0.42 -5.63 -1.72
C LEU A 51 1.32 -5.39 -2.94
N LYS A 52 1.29 -6.27 -3.94
CA LYS A 52 1.98 -6.02 -5.23
C LYS A 52 1.48 -4.75 -5.88
N LYS A 53 0.16 -4.60 -6.01
CA LYS A 53 -0.46 -3.38 -6.55
C LYS A 53 -0.05 -2.14 -5.76
N CYS A 54 0.02 -2.21 -4.45
CA CYS A 54 0.50 -1.12 -3.61
C CYS A 54 1.95 -0.75 -3.94
N LYS A 55 2.84 -1.73 -4.15
CA LYS A 55 4.23 -1.48 -4.56
C LYS A 55 4.32 -0.85 -5.94
N GLU A 56 3.51 -1.28 -6.91
CA GLU A 56 3.42 -0.70 -8.26
C GLU A 56 2.98 0.77 -8.22
N LEU A 57 2.10 1.13 -7.27
CA LEU A 57 1.68 2.51 -7.01
C LEU A 57 2.69 3.33 -6.19
N GLY A 58 3.84 2.76 -5.82
CA GLY A 58 4.89 3.41 -5.05
C GLY A 58 4.61 3.50 -3.55
N PHE A 59 3.66 2.73 -3.01
CA PHE A 59 3.40 2.68 -1.57
C PHE A 59 4.51 1.93 -0.83
N TYR A 60 4.70 2.26 0.43
CA TYR A 60 5.54 1.49 1.33
C TYR A 60 4.78 0.29 1.89
N VAL A 61 5.43 -0.87 1.95
CA VAL A 61 4.91 -2.08 2.57
C VAL A 61 5.85 -2.47 3.72
N VAL A 62 5.33 -2.40 4.94
CA VAL A 62 6.05 -2.77 6.16
C VAL A 62 5.44 -4.03 6.73
N VAL A 63 6.24 -5.01 7.06
CA VAL A 63 5.76 -6.18 7.81
C VAL A 63 5.67 -5.80 9.29
N PHE A 64 4.50 -5.99 9.89
CA PHE A 64 4.24 -5.76 11.30
C PHE A 64 3.88 -7.08 11.96
N THR A 65 4.84 -7.73 12.58
CA THR A 65 4.73 -9.12 13.05
C THR A 65 5.22 -9.30 14.48
N ALA A 66 4.62 -10.25 15.18
CA ALA A 66 5.09 -10.74 16.47
C ALA A 66 6.25 -11.75 16.37
N SER A 67 6.68 -12.10 15.15
CA SER A 67 7.78 -13.03 14.92
C SER A 67 9.10 -12.51 15.49
N LYS A 68 9.93 -13.42 15.99
CA LYS A 68 11.28 -13.10 16.47
C LYS A 68 12.19 -12.65 15.31
N VAL A 69 13.22 -11.87 15.64
CA VAL A 69 14.18 -11.29 14.67
C VAL A 69 14.86 -12.37 13.82
N GLU A 70 15.12 -13.55 14.39
CA GLU A 70 15.73 -14.68 13.70
C GLU A 70 14.89 -15.18 12.51
N ARG A 71 13.59 -14.89 12.51
CA ARG A 71 12.67 -15.26 11.41
C ARG A 71 12.61 -14.21 10.29
N TYR A 72 13.16 -13.02 10.51
CA TYR A 72 13.07 -11.93 9.52
C TYR A 72 13.69 -12.25 8.16
N PRO A 73 14.83 -12.99 8.07
CA PRO A 73 15.37 -13.42 6.76
C PRO A 73 14.37 -14.27 5.96
N PHE A 74 13.71 -15.22 6.62
CA PHE A 74 12.66 -16.05 6.00
C PHE A 74 11.47 -15.21 5.53
N ILE A 75 11.01 -14.26 6.35
CA ILE A 75 9.91 -13.36 5.99
C ILE A 75 10.27 -12.53 4.76
N LYS A 76 11.46 -11.94 4.71
CA LYS A 76 11.95 -11.19 3.53
C LYS A 76 12.00 -12.05 2.27
N GLU A 77 12.58 -13.25 2.38
CA GLU A 77 12.66 -14.20 1.27
C GLU A 77 11.26 -14.60 0.76
N PHE A 78 10.31 -14.83 1.65
CA PHE A 78 8.92 -15.15 1.30
C PHE A 78 8.29 -14.02 0.46
N PHE A 79 8.38 -12.78 0.90
CA PHE A 79 7.83 -11.65 0.15
C PHE A 79 8.55 -11.47 -1.19
N GLN A 80 9.87 -11.59 -1.22
CA GLN A 80 10.66 -11.50 -2.44
C GLN A 80 10.28 -12.57 -3.47
N LYS A 81 10.07 -13.83 -3.04
CA LYS A 81 9.57 -14.93 -3.90
C LYS A 81 8.18 -14.65 -4.46
N ASN A 82 7.38 -13.86 -3.75
CA ASN A 82 6.07 -13.39 -4.20
C ASN A 82 6.14 -12.07 -4.99
N GLY A 83 7.33 -11.59 -5.36
CA GLY A 83 7.52 -10.36 -6.13
C GLY A 83 7.21 -9.08 -5.36
N ILE A 84 7.34 -9.09 -4.04
CA ILE A 84 7.09 -7.96 -3.16
C ILE A 84 8.39 -7.61 -2.41
N GLU A 85 8.91 -6.42 -2.65
CA GLU A 85 10.00 -5.87 -1.86
C GLU A 85 9.42 -5.12 -0.65
N VAL A 86 9.66 -5.64 0.56
CA VAL A 86 9.21 -5.00 1.80
C VAL A 86 10.20 -3.91 2.23
N ASP A 87 9.66 -2.78 2.67
CA ASP A 87 10.44 -1.60 3.04
C ASP A 87 10.97 -1.66 4.48
N GLY A 88 10.44 -2.58 5.29
CA GLY A 88 10.89 -2.81 6.66
C GLY A 88 10.12 -3.91 7.38
N ILE A 89 10.64 -4.31 8.54
CA ILE A 89 9.95 -5.23 9.46
C ILE A 89 9.98 -4.60 10.84
N ASN A 90 8.80 -4.36 11.42
CA ASN A 90 8.62 -3.76 12.74
C ASN A 90 9.37 -2.42 12.96
N GLN A 91 9.53 -1.64 11.89
CA GLN A 91 10.21 -0.34 11.94
C GLN A 91 9.51 0.69 11.05
N ASN A 92 9.67 1.96 11.39
CA ASN A 92 9.20 3.05 10.55
C ASN A 92 10.08 3.15 9.29
N VAL A 93 9.46 3.43 8.13
CA VAL A 93 10.13 3.60 6.83
C VAL A 93 10.44 5.04 6.50
N ILE A 94 9.84 5.97 7.24
CA ILE A 94 10.13 7.40 7.18
C ILE A 94 10.48 7.90 8.57
N ASP A 95 11.33 8.92 8.65
CA ASP A 95 11.63 9.57 9.91
C ASP A 95 10.38 10.34 10.39
N MET A 96 9.84 9.89 11.51
CA MET A 96 8.63 10.47 12.11
C MET A 96 9.01 11.26 13.35
N GLN A 97 8.51 12.50 13.44
CA GLN A 97 8.73 13.37 14.61
C GLN A 97 8.11 12.80 15.90
N TYR A 98 7.15 11.89 15.78
CA TYR A 98 6.50 11.27 16.95
C TYR A 98 6.83 9.79 17.03
N GLY A 99 7.37 9.42 18.17
CA GLY A 99 7.27 8.10 18.72
C GLY A 99 8.05 6.98 18.06
N ASN A 100 9.25 6.76 18.60
CA ASN A 100 9.95 5.47 18.48
C ASN A 100 9.60 4.55 19.66
N ASN A 101 8.37 4.62 20.18
CA ASN A 101 7.94 3.93 21.41
C ASN A 101 7.33 2.55 21.11
N GLY A 102 7.86 1.82 20.13
CA GLY A 102 7.41 0.46 19.82
C GLY A 102 6.18 0.36 18.91
N LYS A 103 5.43 1.46 18.66
CA LYS A 103 4.36 1.49 17.68
C LYS A 103 4.87 2.07 16.37
N ILE A 104 4.80 1.29 15.29
CA ILE A 104 5.07 1.81 13.95
C ILE A 104 3.92 2.67 13.46
N TYR A 105 4.22 3.67 12.63
CA TYR A 105 3.23 4.43 11.91
C TYR A 105 2.87 3.73 10.60
N ALA A 106 1.58 3.61 10.33
CA ALA A 106 1.04 3.20 9.04
C ALA A 106 -0.30 3.89 8.78
N ASN A 107 -0.62 4.13 7.51
CA ASN A 107 -1.91 4.66 7.11
C ASN A 107 -3.02 3.62 7.22
N ILE A 108 -2.66 2.34 7.04
CA ILE A 108 -3.57 1.21 7.17
C ILE A 108 -2.82 -0.05 7.63
N PHE A 109 -3.51 -0.92 8.38
CA PHE A 109 -3.01 -2.20 8.85
C PHE A 109 -3.85 -3.33 8.26
N LEU A 110 -3.19 -4.31 7.65
CA LEU A 110 -3.77 -5.58 7.20
C LEU A 110 -3.36 -6.65 8.21
N ASP A 111 -4.31 -7.17 8.96
CA ASP A 111 -4.06 -8.09 10.07
C ASP A 111 -5.30 -8.99 10.24
N ASP A 112 -5.12 -10.32 10.26
CA ASP A 112 -6.20 -11.30 10.38
C ASP A 112 -6.99 -11.14 11.70
N ARG A 113 -6.36 -10.59 12.73
CA ARG A 113 -6.95 -10.34 14.06
C ARG A 113 -7.52 -8.95 14.23
N ALA A 114 -7.29 -8.04 13.27
CA ALA A 114 -7.67 -6.63 13.36
C ALA A 114 -8.58 -6.16 12.22
N GLY A 115 -9.52 -6.99 11.79
CA GLY A 115 -10.54 -6.60 10.80
C GLY A 115 -10.02 -6.60 9.36
N LEU A 116 -9.26 -7.61 9.00
CA LEU A 116 -8.64 -7.76 7.68
C LEU A 116 -9.60 -7.47 6.50
N GLY A 117 -10.82 -7.99 6.54
CA GLY A 117 -11.79 -7.80 5.45
C GLY A 117 -12.13 -6.34 5.18
N GLN A 118 -12.34 -5.53 6.23
CA GLN A 118 -12.59 -4.10 6.09
C GLN A 118 -11.34 -3.35 5.63
N ALA A 119 -10.19 -3.64 6.21
CA ALA A 119 -8.93 -3.02 5.83
C ALA A 119 -8.56 -3.35 4.39
N TYR A 120 -8.70 -4.60 3.97
CA TYR A 120 -8.50 -5.04 2.59
C TYR A 120 -9.38 -4.28 1.61
N THR A 121 -10.70 -4.22 1.87
CA THR A 121 -11.65 -3.51 1.00
C THR A 121 -11.32 -2.01 0.92
N THR A 122 -11.00 -1.39 2.04
CA THR A 122 -10.60 0.02 2.10
C THR A 122 -9.35 0.27 1.25
N LEU A 123 -8.30 -0.52 1.44
CA LEU A 123 -7.04 -0.34 0.71
C LEU A 123 -7.19 -0.64 -0.78
N LEU A 124 -7.90 -1.70 -1.14
CA LEU A 124 -8.15 -2.04 -2.55
C LEU A 124 -8.91 -0.92 -3.27
N THR A 125 -9.93 -0.35 -2.63
CA THR A 125 -10.69 0.77 -3.20
C THR A 125 -9.79 1.98 -3.41
N VAL A 126 -8.99 2.35 -2.42
CA VAL A 126 -8.07 3.50 -2.54
C VAL A 126 -6.98 3.25 -3.58
N ALA A 127 -6.42 2.04 -3.66
CA ALA A 127 -5.43 1.69 -4.68
C ALA A 127 -6.01 1.80 -6.11
N ASN A 128 -7.26 1.38 -6.30
CA ASN A 128 -7.94 1.53 -7.60
C ASN A 128 -8.21 3.00 -7.94
N LEU A 129 -8.66 3.81 -6.99
CA LEU A 129 -8.86 5.24 -7.19
C LEU A 129 -7.56 5.97 -7.50
N ALA A 130 -6.48 5.65 -6.79
CA ALA A 130 -5.16 6.21 -7.01
C ALA A 130 -4.63 5.87 -8.42
N GLU A 131 -4.79 4.63 -8.86
CA GLU A 131 -4.41 4.20 -10.21
C GLU A 131 -5.17 4.96 -11.29
N LEU A 132 -6.48 5.16 -11.13
CA LEU A 132 -7.30 5.93 -12.08
C LEU A 132 -6.86 7.39 -12.13
N GLU A 133 -6.61 8.02 -10.99
CA GLU A 133 -6.19 9.41 -10.93
C GLU A 133 -4.78 9.62 -11.55
N LEU A 134 -3.85 8.69 -11.33
CA LEU A 134 -2.53 8.73 -11.95
C LEU A 134 -2.60 8.60 -13.47
N LYS A 135 -3.44 7.71 -14.00
CA LYS A 135 -3.66 7.56 -15.45
C LYS A 135 -4.22 8.83 -16.09
N SER A 136 -5.22 9.46 -15.46
CA SER A 136 -5.79 10.73 -15.93
C SER A 136 -4.72 11.83 -16.03
N ILE A 137 -3.87 11.95 -15.01
CA ILE A 137 -2.78 12.95 -14.99
C ILE A 137 -1.75 12.67 -16.09
N GLU A 138 -1.45 11.41 -16.38
CA GLU A 138 -0.53 11.04 -17.46
C GLU A 138 -1.12 11.34 -18.84
N GLU A 139 -2.40 11.11 -19.05
CA GLU A 139 -3.12 11.41 -20.29
C GLU A 139 -3.14 12.93 -20.57
N GLU A 140 -3.50 13.74 -19.58
CA GLU A 140 -3.48 15.20 -19.66
C GLU A 140 -2.10 15.74 -20.05
N LYS A 141 -1.02 15.26 -19.42
CA LYS A 141 0.36 15.66 -19.72
C LYS A 141 0.80 15.28 -21.15
N ASN A 142 0.28 14.18 -21.67
CA ASN A 142 0.60 13.72 -23.01
C ASN A 142 -0.16 14.52 -24.08
N GLU A 143 -1.36 15.00 -23.80
CA GLU A 143 -2.13 15.90 -24.67
C GLU A 143 -1.47 17.28 -24.75
N GLU A 144 -1.10 17.88 -23.62
CA GLU A 144 -0.39 19.18 -23.58
C GLU A 144 0.93 19.15 -24.40
N LYS A 145 1.68 18.05 -24.34
CA LYS A 145 2.92 17.91 -25.12
C LYS A 145 2.70 17.81 -26.63
N LYS A 146 1.55 17.30 -27.07
CA LYS A 146 1.23 17.21 -28.51
C LYS A 146 0.86 18.57 -29.10
N ASP A 147 0.18 19.41 -28.32
CA ASP A 147 -0.20 20.76 -28.78
C ASP A 147 1.00 21.71 -28.87
N ASP A 148 2.02 21.55 -28.03
CA ASP A 148 3.24 22.40 -28.05
C ASP A 148 4.20 22.07 -29.24
N THR A 149 4.07 20.90 -29.85
CA THR A 149 4.89 20.49 -31.02
C THR A 149 4.29 20.89 -32.36
N GLY A 150 3.11 21.52 -32.38
CA GLY A 150 2.33 21.85 -33.61
C GLY A 150 2.62 23.18 -34.25
N THR A 151 3.51 24.02 -33.73
CA THR A 151 3.85 25.34 -34.31
C THR A 151 5.28 25.38 -34.89
N GLU A 152 5.50 24.77 -36.04
CA GLU A 152 6.61 25.21 -36.89
C GLU A 152 6.20 26.54 -37.57
N PRO A 153 7.00 27.62 -37.48
CA PRO A 153 6.74 28.81 -38.25
C PRO A 153 7.13 28.54 -39.71
N GLU A 154 6.17 28.57 -40.62
CA GLU A 154 6.45 28.69 -42.06
C GLU A 154 7.33 29.92 -42.30
N SER A 155 8.60 29.67 -42.57
CA SER A 155 9.51 30.71 -43.09
C SER A 155 9.23 30.96 -44.58
N LYS A 156 8.75 32.15 -44.84
CA LYS A 156 8.76 32.75 -46.17
C LYS A 156 10.15 33.20 -46.56
#